data_812eea04f3fcd24275bc6c1dcf8550ab
#
_entry.id   812eea04f3fcd24275bc6c1dcf8550ab
#
_cell.length_a   1.000
_cell.length_b   1.000
_cell.length_c   1.000
_cell.angle_alpha   90.00
_cell.angle_beta   90.00
_cell.angle_gamma   90.00
#
_symmetry.space_group_name_H-M   'P 1'
#
loop_
_entity.id
_entity.type
_entity.pdbx_description
1 polymer ?
#
loop_
_entity_poly.entity_id
_entity_poly.type
_entity_poly.pdbx_seq_one_letter_code
_entity_poly.pdbx_strand_id
1 'polypeptide(L)'
;MYLDHFGLDEPPFRITPHTDFFFAGANRGPTLEALLYAITHDEGIVKVSGEVGSGKTMLCRVLMERLPGNVQTILLANPALSRDEIIHAIAEELDIQPRSERLSLLLLALQEHLVTLYGENQRVVLLIDEAHAMPQETLEQIRLLSNLESSRSKLLQIVLFGQPELDQHLSMPHMRQLKERITQSFRLEPLARPDIEAYLDFRMRAAGYRGPSVFTAAAVRRIVKASEGLTRRVNILADKSLLAAFADDEHGITARHVERAIRDSEFYRAPMSKAKIGLVAGGVAAGLALGLGLHYLLSPSAPTPPAQPAAASATPAQPAALAPPAPVQQPVTHAAGATAATPAPATPVSTAAPATPQPIAAPAATKAAATPVAAIDRAPAAQAPRATAAPAATTGLAGPDLPAGAKPGSKNHVPPAPLTGDLTRARFAATQDWLKSAPGDHYSIQLLTAGMLDLRRIEELLARAAGRNLDLSDFYVYGVKINDQQHYRLAFGLYPTLAEVSQGIQALPPVYRQFGPYQRSVERMRSQNRQ
;
A
#
# COMPACT_ATOMS: atom_id res chain seq x y z
N MET A 1 -24.70 -17.91 2.33
CA MET A 1 -25.66 -17.80 1.20
C MET A 1 -25.00 -18.13 -0.13
N TYR A 2 -24.24 -17.24 -0.80
CA TYR A 2 -23.62 -17.65 -2.08
C TYR A 2 -22.47 -18.65 -1.91
N LEU A 3 -21.84 -18.71 -0.74
CA LEU A 3 -20.79 -19.68 -0.45
C LEU A 3 -21.31 -21.12 -0.56
N ASP A 4 -22.43 -21.41 0.08
CA ASP A 4 -23.06 -22.74 0.05
C ASP A 4 -23.49 -23.11 -1.37
N HIS A 5 -24.02 -22.13 -2.15
CA HIS A 5 -24.41 -22.31 -3.54
C HIS A 5 -23.25 -22.77 -4.44
N PHE A 6 -22.07 -22.16 -4.24
CA PHE A 6 -20.87 -22.54 -5.02
C PHE A 6 -20.00 -23.60 -4.33
N GLY A 7 -20.36 -24.08 -3.14
CA GLY A 7 -19.53 -25.03 -2.39
C GLY A 7 -18.18 -24.45 -1.95
N LEU A 8 -18.21 -23.22 -1.42
CA LEU A 8 -17.04 -22.48 -0.96
C LEU A 8 -16.97 -22.49 0.55
N ASP A 9 -15.77 -22.67 1.10
CA ASP A 9 -15.50 -22.58 2.54
C ASP A 9 -15.46 -21.12 3.01
N GLU A 10 -14.94 -20.21 2.15
CA GLU A 10 -14.82 -18.78 2.45
C GLU A 10 -14.92 -17.92 1.17
N PRO A 11 -15.11 -16.58 1.30
CA PRO A 11 -15.20 -15.70 0.14
C PRO A 11 -13.90 -15.65 -0.67
N PRO A 12 -13.91 -16.06 -1.96
CA PRO A 12 -12.70 -16.17 -2.76
C PRO A 12 -12.07 -14.83 -3.14
N PHE A 13 -12.86 -13.76 -3.25
CA PHE A 13 -12.42 -12.47 -3.79
C PHE A 13 -12.41 -11.34 -2.76
N ARG A 14 -12.05 -11.65 -1.51
CA ARG A 14 -11.86 -10.63 -0.47
C ARG A 14 -10.83 -9.58 -0.90
N ILE A 15 -11.11 -8.32 -0.57
CA ILE A 15 -10.20 -7.20 -0.84
C ILE A 15 -9.06 -7.15 0.18
N THR A 16 -9.33 -7.56 1.42
CA THR A 16 -8.31 -7.64 2.48
C THR A 16 -7.25 -8.68 2.09
N PRO A 17 -5.97 -8.32 2.08
CA PRO A 17 -4.90 -9.26 1.78
C PRO A 17 -4.86 -10.42 2.78
N HIS A 18 -4.92 -11.65 2.27
CA HIS A 18 -4.75 -12.89 3.03
C HIS A 18 -3.73 -13.76 2.27
N THR A 19 -2.66 -14.13 2.93
CA THR A 19 -1.46 -14.70 2.29
C THR A 19 -1.70 -16.06 1.64
N ASP A 20 -2.65 -16.86 2.14
CA ASP A 20 -3.08 -18.11 1.52
C ASP A 20 -3.66 -17.94 0.10
N PHE A 21 -4.12 -16.72 -0.20
CA PHE A 21 -4.62 -16.34 -1.52
C PHE A 21 -3.56 -15.67 -2.40
N PHE A 22 -2.29 -15.83 -2.10
CA PHE A 22 -1.21 -15.28 -2.92
C PHE A 22 -1.06 -16.04 -4.23
N PHE A 23 -1.35 -15.38 -5.33
CA PHE A 23 -1.18 -15.92 -6.67
C PHE A 23 0.25 -15.68 -7.16
N ALA A 24 1.04 -16.76 -7.28
CA ALA A 24 2.44 -16.68 -7.70
C ALA A 24 2.63 -16.50 -9.24
N GLY A 25 1.55 -16.57 -10.02
CA GLY A 25 1.56 -16.35 -11.47
C GLY A 25 1.85 -14.90 -11.86
N ALA A 26 1.94 -14.62 -13.16
CA ALA A 26 2.17 -13.27 -13.72
C ALA A 26 3.39 -12.57 -13.10
N ASN A 27 4.53 -13.25 -13.03
CA ASN A 27 5.80 -12.78 -12.45
C ASN A 27 5.79 -12.48 -10.94
N ARG A 28 4.69 -12.68 -10.20
CA ARG A 28 4.64 -12.36 -8.76
C ARG A 28 5.51 -13.31 -7.93
N GLY A 29 5.51 -14.60 -8.26
CA GLY A 29 6.39 -15.60 -7.63
C GLY A 29 7.87 -15.29 -7.87
N PRO A 30 8.33 -15.18 -9.13
CA PRO A 30 9.70 -14.76 -9.44
C PRO A 30 10.11 -13.44 -8.79
N THR A 31 9.21 -12.44 -8.75
CA THR A 31 9.48 -11.17 -8.06
C THR A 31 9.68 -11.37 -6.56
N LEU A 32 8.88 -12.22 -5.92
CA LEU A 32 9.03 -12.53 -4.50
C LEU A 32 10.37 -13.22 -4.21
N GLU A 33 10.75 -14.21 -5.01
CA GLU A 33 12.05 -14.89 -4.87
C GLU A 33 13.24 -13.92 -5.09
N ALA A 34 13.14 -13.05 -6.09
CA ALA A 34 14.15 -12.03 -6.32
C ALA A 34 14.24 -11.01 -5.17
N LEU A 35 13.11 -10.65 -4.55
CA LEU A 35 13.07 -9.80 -3.36
C LEU A 35 13.71 -10.49 -2.15
N LEU A 36 13.40 -11.76 -1.92
CA LEU A 36 14.01 -12.55 -0.85
C LEU A 36 15.52 -12.62 -1.03
N TYR A 37 15.98 -12.86 -2.27
CA TYR A 37 17.40 -12.87 -2.58
C TYR A 37 18.05 -11.50 -2.34
N ALA A 38 17.47 -10.42 -2.87
CA ALA A 38 18.00 -9.08 -2.72
C ALA A 38 18.10 -8.65 -1.24
N ILE A 39 17.12 -9.01 -0.41
CA ILE A 39 17.12 -8.69 1.01
C ILE A 39 18.20 -9.46 1.78
N THR A 40 18.45 -10.71 1.39
CA THR A 40 19.34 -11.60 2.12
C THR A 40 20.80 -11.53 1.65
N HIS A 41 21.05 -11.09 0.42
CA HIS A 41 22.39 -11.14 -0.20
C HIS A 41 22.89 -9.78 -0.68
N ASP A 42 21.98 -8.89 -1.15
CA ASP A 42 22.37 -7.60 -1.69
C ASP A 42 22.43 -6.53 -0.59
N GLU A 43 23.05 -5.40 -0.93
CA GLU A 43 23.08 -4.19 -0.12
C GLU A 43 22.44 -3.03 -0.88
N GLY A 44 21.71 -2.16 -0.16
CA GLY A 44 21.09 -0.99 -0.75
C GLY A 44 19.60 -0.92 -0.57
N ILE A 45 18.96 -0.09 -1.39
CA ILE A 45 17.50 0.08 -1.35
C ILE A 45 16.87 -0.72 -2.47
N VAL A 46 15.86 -1.49 -2.14
CA VAL A 46 15.02 -2.20 -3.12
C VAL A 46 13.72 -1.44 -3.31
N LYS A 47 13.27 -1.30 -4.54
CA LYS A 47 12.00 -0.64 -4.86
C LYS A 47 11.06 -1.60 -5.58
N VAL A 48 9.81 -1.59 -5.15
CA VAL A 48 8.70 -2.32 -5.80
C VAL A 48 7.63 -1.31 -6.19
N SER A 49 7.44 -1.08 -7.48
CA SER A 49 6.42 -0.17 -8.00
C SER A 49 5.29 -0.92 -8.69
N GLY A 50 4.10 -0.31 -8.74
CA GLY A 50 2.93 -0.85 -9.44
C GLY A 50 1.68 -0.04 -9.16
N GLU A 51 0.71 -0.14 -10.05
CA GLU A 51 -0.56 0.59 -9.97
C GLU A 51 -1.36 0.27 -8.70
N VAL A 52 -2.32 1.15 -8.37
CA VAL A 52 -3.27 0.91 -7.28
C VAL A 52 -4.00 -0.40 -7.52
N GLY A 53 -3.97 -1.31 -6.53
CA GLY A 53 -4.63 -2.61 -6.65
C GLY A 53 -3.87 -3.65 -7.48
N SER A 54 -2.57 -3.46 -7.78
CA SER A 54 -1.71 -4.47 -8.43
C SER A 54 -1.30 -5.62 -7.50
N GLY A 55 -1.47 -5.47 -6.18
CA GLY A 55 -1.13 -6.49 -5.18
C GLY A 55 0.18 -6.25 -4.40
N LYS A 56 0.71 -5.02 -4.38
CA LYS A 56 1.93 -4.64 -3.63
C LYS A 56 1.86 -5.02 -2.15
N THR A 57 0.79 -4.63 -1.48
CA THR A 57 0.59 -4.93 -0.05
C THR A 57 0.49 -6.44 0.22
N MET A 58 -0.10 -7.21 -0.71
CA MET A 58 -0.11 -8.68 -0.63
C MET A 58 1.32 -9.23 -0.73
N LEU A 59 2.08 -8.76 -1.72
CA LEU A 59 3.48 -9.16 -1.90
C LEU A 59 4.33 -8.81 -0.68
N CYS A 60 4.14 -7.62 -0.09
CA CYS A 60 4.81 -7.18 1.12
C CYS A 60 4.53 -8.14 2.30
N ARG A 61 3.28 -8.53 2.53
CA ARG A 61 2.90 -9.46 3.60
C ARG A 61 3.50 -10.86 3.41
N VAL A 62 3.40 -11.41 2.19
CA VAL A 62 3.98 -12.72 1.88
C VAL A 62 5.51 -12.68 1.99
N LEU A 63 6.14 -11.57 1.60
CA LEU A 63 7.57 -11.36 1.80
C LEU A 63 7.95 -11.47 3.28
N MET A 64 7.22 -10.78 4.17
CA MET A 64 7.45 -10.83 5.62
C MET A 64 7.34 -12.26 6.18
N GLU A 65 6.36 -13.04 5.71
CA GLU A 65 6.17 -14.42 6.16
C GLU A 65 7.25 -15.39 5.66
N ARG A 66 7.87 -15.08 4.51
CA ARG A 66 8.87 -15.95 3.89
C ARG A 66 10.32 -15.55 4.18
N LEU A 67 10.55 -14.42 4.80
CA LEU A 67 11.90 -14.04 5.24
C LEU A 67 12.42 -15.04 6.28
N PRO A 68 13.71 -15.38 6.24
CA PRO A 68 14.30 -16.32 7.19
C PRO A 68 14.28 -15.74 8.62
N GLY A 69 14.24 -16.63 9.63
CA GLY A 69 14.07 -16.26 11.04
C GLY A 69 15.19 -15.39 11.64
N ASN A 70 16.32 -15.25 10.94
CA ASN A 70 17.40 -14.34 11.31
C ASN A 70 17.24 -12.94 10.68
N VAL A 71 16.09 -12.65 10.06
CA VAL A 71 15.77 -11.32 9.51
C VAL A 71 14.66 -10.71 10.35
N GLN A 72 14.99 -9.67 11.09
CA GLN A 72 14.00 -8.87 11.83
C GLN A 72 13.36 -7.86 10.86
N THR A 73 12.03 -7.87 10.79
CA THR A 73 11.27 -7.00 9.87
C THR A 73 10.61 -5.85 10.62
N ILE A 74 10.77 -4.64 10.10
CA ILE A 74 10.08 -3.43 10.55
C ILE A 74 9.12 -3.02 9.44
N LEU A 75 7.82 -2.97 9.72
CA LEU A 75 6.81 -2.53 8.75
C LEU A 75 6.30 -1.14 9.07
N LEU A 76 6.60 -0.17 8.22
CA LEU A 76 6.00 1.16 8.25
C LEU A 76 4.76 1.18 7.34
N ALA A 77 3.59 0.98 7.96
CA ALA A 77 2.31 1.02 7.25
C ALA A 77 1.76 2.45 7.08
N ASN A 78 2.27 3.42 7.84
CA ASN A 78 1.91 4.83 7.71
C ASN A 78 3.05 5.61 7.05
N PRO A 79 2.96 5.94 5.77
CA PRO A 79 4.01 6.66 5.07
C PRO A 79 4.02 8.18 5.37
N ALA A 80 2.95 8.72 5.98
CA ALA A 80 2.83 10.15 6.25
C ALA A 80 3.59 10.63 7.51
N LEU A 81 4.57 9.82 7.98
CA LEU A 81 5.43 10.19 9.10
C LEU A 81 6.39 11.30 8.68
N SER A 82 6.61 12.25 9.57
CA SER A 82 7.65 13.27 9.42
C SER A 82 9.05 12.66 9.54
N ARG A 83 10.07 13.44 9.20
CA ARG A 83 11.48 13.07 9.28
C ARG A 83 11.88 12.50 10.65
N ASP A 84 11.40 13.10 11.73
CA ASP A 84 11.78 12.69 13.08
C ASP A 84 10.95 11.51 13.57
N GLU A 85 9.65 11.50 13.25
CA GLU A 85 8.75 10.41 13.61
C GLU A 85 9.15 9.06 13.04
N ILE A 86 9.73 9.02 11.84
CA ILE A 86 10.17 7.75 11.24
C ILE A 86 11.30 7.09 12.04
N ILE A 87 12.23 7.90 12.58
CA ILE A 87 13.33 7.38 13.39
C ILE A 87 12.82 6.84 14.72
N HIS A 88 11.87 7.56 15.33
CA HIS A 88 11.22 7.09 16.55
C HIS A 88 10.42 5.82 16.32
N ALA A 89 9.71 5.70 15.19
CA ALA A 89 8.97 4.50 14.84
C ALA A 89 9.90 3.29 14.65
N ILE A 90 11.03 3.47 13.97
CA ILE A 90 12.04 2.41 13.79
C ILE A 90 12.65 2.00 15.14
N ALA A 91 13.01 2.98 15.98
CA ALA A 91 13.57 2.70 17.30
C ALA A 91 12.56 1.98 18.21
N GLU A 92 11.28 2.34 18.13
CA GLU A 92 10.20 1.69 18.89
C GLU A 92 10.02 0.22 18.47
N GLU A 93 10.06 -0.08 17.16
CA GLU A 93 9.94 -1.45 16.66
C GLU A 93 11.15 -2.33 17.01
N LEU A 94 12.30 -1.71 17.27
CA LEU A 94 13.53 -2.38 17.72
C LEU A 94 13.69 -2.38 19.25
N ASP A 95 12.67 -1.96 20.01
CA ASP A 95 12.70 -1.85 21.48
C ASP A 95 13.86 -0.99 22.02
N ILE A 96 14.33 -0.02 21.21
CA ILE A 96 15.40 0.90 21.61
C ILE A 96 14.82 1.98 22.53
N GLN A 97 15.23 1.99 23.78
CA GLN A 97 14.85 3.03 24.73
C GLN A 97 15.66 4.31 24.47
N PRO A 98 15.02 5.43 24.08
CA PRO A 98 15.72 6.67 23.86
C PRO A 98 16.27 7.20 25.20
N ARG A 99 17.59 7.33 25.30
CA ARG A 99 18.26 7.94 26.47
C ARG A 99 18.02 9.44 26.58
N SER A 100 17.48 10.06 25.53
CA SER A 100 17.21 11.49 25.41
C SER A 100 16.26 11.73 24.24
N GLU A 101 15.49 12.84 24.28
CA GLU A 101 14.65 13.29 23.17
C GLU A 101 15.45 13.83 21.96
N ARG A 102 16.80 13.91 22.07
CA ARG A 102 17.63 14.39 20.97
C ARG A 102 17.74 13.33 19.88
N LEU A 103 17.29 13.68 18.69
CA LEU A 103 17.31 12.79 17.52
C LEU A 103 18.71 12.25 17.19
N SER A 104 19.75 13.05 17.37
CA SER A 104 21.15 12.61 17.12
C SER A 104 21.60 11.48 18.04
N LEU A 105 21.16 11.48 19.30
CA LEU A 105 21.45 10.41 20.25
C LEU A 105 20.63 9.16 19.96
N LEU A 106 19.41 9.32 19.48
CA LEU A 106 18.57 8.21 19.05
C LEU A 106 19.15 7.51 17.80
N LEU A 107 19.65 8.28 16.83
CA LEU A 107 20.33 7.75 15.65
C LEU A 107 21.60 6.98 16.02
N LEU A 108 22.38 7.49 16.99
CA LEU A 108 23.56 6.79 17.48
C LEU A 108 23.17 5.47 18.17
N ALA A 109 22.16 5.50 19.05
CA ALA A 109 21.65 4.29 19.71
C ALA A 109 21.11 3.27 18.71
N LEU A 110 20.41 3.74 17.67
CA LEU A 110 19.95 2.89 16.56
C LEU A 110 21.13 2.24 15.84
N GLN A 111 22.15 2.99 15.52
CA GLN A 111 23.35 2.45 14.87
C GLN A 111 24.06 1.41 15.75
N GLU A 112 24.27 1.69 17.04
CA GLU A 112 24.87 0.76 18.00
C GLU A 112 24.06 -0.54 18.10
N HIS A 113 22.74 -0.43 18.17
CA HIS A 113 21.85 -1.59 18.24
C HIS A 113 21.92 -2.44 16.96
N LEU A 114 21.87 -1.81 15.79
CA LEU A 114 22.01 -2.49 14.50
C LEU A 114 23.36 -3.19 14.35
N VAL A 115 24.46 -2.60 14.85
CA VAL A 115 25.79 -3.25 14.89
C VAL A 115 25.77 -4.49 15.78
N THR A 116 25.10 -4.42 16.93
CA THR A 116 24.95 -5.55 17.85
C THR A 116 24.18 -6.70 17.18
N LEU A 117 23.03 -6.42 16.59
CA LEU A 117 22.21 -7.41 15.87
C LEU A 117 23.00 -8.05 14.72
N TYR A 118 23.74 -7.24 13.97
CA TYR A 118 24.59 -7.75 12.88
C TYR A 118 25.69 -8.70 13.41
N GLY A 119 26.31 -8.38 14.56
CA GLY A 119 27.27 -9.24 15.26
C GLY A 119 26.66 -10.59 15.69
N GLU A 120 25.37 -10.63 15.96
CA GLU A 120 24.58 -11.83 16.28
C GLU A 120 24.03 -12.56 15.03
N ASN A 121 24.49 -12.19 13.84
CA ASN A 121 24.02 -12.70 12.55
C ASN A 121 22.51 -12.43 12.29
N GLN A 122 21.96 -11.41 12.95
CA GLN A 122 20.63 -10.88 12.70
C GLN A 122 20.70 -9.76 11.66
N ARG A 123 19.78 -9.74 10.71
CA ARG A 123 19.63 -8.66 9.73
C ARG A 123 18.36 -7.88 10.03
N VAL A 124 18.37 -6.59 9.78
CA VAL A 124 17.18 -5.75 9.94
C VAL A 124 16.72 -5.25 8.58
N VAL A 125 15.43 -5.42 8.30
CA VAL A 125 14.80 -4.99 7.06
C VAL A 125 13.65 -4.04 7.37
N LEU A 126 13.73 -2.85 6.79
CA LEU A 126 12.68 -1.83 6.85
C LEU A 126 11.81 -1.92 5.59
N LEU A 127 10.57 -2.33 5.78
CA LEU A 127 9.55 -2.39 4.73
C LEU A 127 8.65 -1.17 4.84
N ILE A 128 8.52 -0.40 3.76
CA ILE A 128 7.70 0.80 3.72
C ILE A 128 6.62 0.60 2.67
N ASP A 129 5.37 0.44 3.10
CA ASP A 129 4.23 0.39 2.17
C ASP A 129 3.73 1.80 1.84
N GLU A 130 3.18 1.97 0.65
CA GLU A 130 2.69 3.26 0.11
C GLU A 130 3.74 4.39 0.14
N ALA A 131 5.02 4.07 -0.08
CA ALA A 131 6.15 5.01 -0.01
C ALA A 131 6.01 6.24 -0.93
N HIS A 132 5.15 6.21 -1.94
CA HIS A 132 4.85 7.36 -2.79
C HIS A 132 4.13 8.51 -2.05
N ALA A 133 3.48 8.22 -0.92
CA ALA A 133 2.82 9.20 -0.07
C ALA A 133 3.74 9.81 1.00
N MET A 134 5.03 9.42 1.03
CA MET A 134 5.99 9.98 1.97
C MET A 134 6.35 11.43 1.62
N PRO A 135 6.45 12.32 2.63
CA PRO A 135 7.04 13.64 2.46
C PRO A 135 8.47 13.55 1.91
N GLN A 136 8.87 14.55 1.14
CA GLN A 136 10.23 14.58 0.57
C GLN A 136 11.32 14.56 1.63
N GLU A 137 11.12 15.27 2.74
CA GLU A 137 12.04 15.30 3.88
C GLU A 137 12.20 13.92 4.52
N THR A 138 11.13 13.13 4.54
CA THR A 138 11.14 11.76 5.06
C THR A 138 11.85 10.81 4.11
N LEU A 139 11.67 10.95 2.79
CA LEU A 139 12.45 10.21 1.79
C LEU A 139 13.94 10.53 1.88
N GLU A 140 14.30 11.78 2.16
CA GLU A 140 15.68 12.16 2.40
C GLU A 140 16.24 11.54 3.70
N GLN A 141 15.40 11.38 4.73
CA GLN A 141 15.78 10.64 5.94
C GLN A 141 16.01 9.15 5.66
N ILE A 142 15.21 8.53 4.79
CA ILE A 142 15.46 7.15 4.31
C ILE A 142 16.83 7.04 3.65
N ARG A 143 17.23 8.03 2.84
CA ARG A 143 18.58 8.10 2.27
C ARG A 143 19.67 8.14 3.34
N LEU A 144 19.46 8.91 4.41
CA LEU A 144 20.42 8.96 5.52
C LEU A 144 20.47 7.63 6.28
N LEU A 145 19.33 7.01 6.56
CA LEU A 145 19.26 5.69 7.20
C LEU A 145 19.95 4.60 6.37
N SER A 146 19.89 4.67 5.04
CA SER A 146 20.62 3.74 4.17
C SER A 146 22.14 3.88 4.24
N ASN A 147 22.67 4.91 4.94
CA ASN A 147 24.11 5.07 5.23
C ASN A 147 24.55 4.33 6.49
N LEU A 148 23.60 3.79 7.28
CA LEU A 148 23.97 3.03 8.46
C LEU A 148 24.74 1.78 8.03
N GLU A 149 26.04 1.80 8.27
CA GLU A 149 26.97 0.74 7.85
C GLU A 149 27.93 0.38 8.97
N SER A 150 28.35 -0.87 8.96
CA SER A 150 29.51 -1.35 9.69
C SER A 150 30.77 -1.09 8.85
N SER A 151 31.93 -1.55 9.31
CA SER A 151 33.18 -1.48 8.52
C SER A 151 33.13 -2.26 7.19
N ARG A 152 32.15 -3.13 6.97
CA ARG A 152 32.12 -4.06 5.83
C ARG A 152 30.74 -4.23 5.16
N SER A 153 29.64 -3.85 5.81
CA SER A 153 28.28 -4.15 5.32
C SER A 153 27.27 -3.12 5.76
N LYS A 154 26.20 -2.98 4.99
CA LYS A 154 25.01 -2.20 5.38
C LYS A 154 24.28 -2.89 6.52
N LEU A 155 23.90 -2.10 7.52
CA LEU A 155 23.22 -2.59 8.72
C LEU A 155 21.70 -2.65 8.56
N LEU A 156 21.15 -1.82 7.67
CA LEU A 156 19.71 -1.70 7.45
C LEU A 156 19.40 -1.88 5.97
N GLN A 157 18.65 -2.94 5.65
CA GLN A 157 18.10 -3.14 4.32
C GLN A 157 16.76 -2.43 4.22
N ILE A 158 16.48 -1.75 3.10
CA ILE A 158 15.27 -0.96 2.92
C ILE A 158 14.51 -1.42 1.68
N VAL A 159 13.20 -1.63 1.81
CA VAL A 159 12.32 -1.97 0.68
C VAL A 159 11.18 -0.96 0.60
N LEU A 160 11.08 -0.27 -0.52
CA LEU A 160 10.06 0.73 -0.78
C LEU A 160 8.98 0.13 -1.69
N PHE A 161 7.77 -0.02 -1.18
CA PHE A 161 6.60 -0.35 -1.99
C PHE A 161 5.84 0.93 -2.31
N GLY A 162 5.62 1.23 -3.60
CA GLY A 162 4.96 2.47 -3.98
C GLY A 162 4.19 2.38 -5.29
N GLN A 163 3.41 3.41 -5.58
CA GLN A 163 2.75 3.60 -6.86
C GLN A 163 3.74 4.25 -7.86
N PRO A 164 3.42 4.33 -9.16
CA PRO A 164 4.31 4.95 -10.15
C PRO A 164 4.70 6.40 -9.84
N GLU A 165 3.92 7.10 -9.00
CA GLU A 165 4.24 8.44 -8.50
C GLU A 165 5.55 8.47 -7.71
N LEU A 166 5.92 7.36 -7.04
CA LEU A 166 7.22 7.22 -6.39
C LEU A 166 8.37 7.38 -7.40
N ASP A 167 8.21 6.81 -8.61
CA ASP A 167 9.21 6.93 -9.68
C ASP A 167 9.34 8.40 -10.15
N GLN A 168 8.24 9.14 -10.17
CA GLN A 168 8.24 10.57 -10.50
C GLN A 168 8.96 11.38 -9.41
N HIS A 169 8.66 11.13 -8.12
CA HIS A 169 9.34 11.77 -7.00
C HIS A 169 10.85 11.49 -7.01
N LEU A 170 11.25 10.25 -7.20
CA LEU A 170 12.65 9.84 -7.29
C LEU A 170 13.39 10.40 -8.53
N SER A 171 12.67 10.86 -9.53
CA SER A 171 13.25 11.46 -10.74
C SER A 171 13.52 12.95 -10.59
N MET A 172 13.07 13.58 -9.51
CA MET A 172 13.34 14.99 -9.23
C MET A 172 14.84 15.22 -8.94
N PRO A 173 15.42 16.37 -9.33
CA PRO A 173 16.87 16.63 -9.20
C PRO A 173 17.41 16.47 -7.77
N HIS A 174 16.65 16.87 -6.76
CA HIS A 174 17.04 16.76 -5.35
C HIS A 174 16.98 15.33 -4.81
N MET A 175 16.22 14.42 -5.45
CA MET A 175 16.14 13.00 -5.07
C MET A 175 17.15 12.09 -5.77
N ARG A 176 18.03 12.66 -6.60
CA ARG A 176 19.03 11.90 -7.37
C ARG A 176 19.88 10.97 -6.50
N GLN A 177 20.32 11.44 -5.34
CA GLN A 177 21.18 10.66 -4.44
C GLN A 177 20.42 9.45 -3.84
N LEU A 178 19.13 9.57 -3.54
CA LEU A 178 18.30 8.45 -3.11
C LEU A 178 18.10 7.45 -4.26
N LYS A 179 17.82 7.96 -5.46
CA LYS A 179 17.64 7.13 -6.67
C LYS A 179 18.88 6.30 -6.99
N GLU A 180 20.09 6.87 -6.84
CA GLU A 180 21.37 6.18 -7.08
C GLU A 180 21.65 5.05 -6.05
N ARG A 181 20.95 5.04 -4.91
CA ARG A 181 21.05 3.98 -3.89
C ARG A 181 20.09 2.83 -4.09
N ILE A 182 19.14 2.97 -5.03
CA ILE A 182 18.22 1.89 -5.39
C ILE A 182 18.99 0.91 -6.28
N THR A 183 19.36 -0.23 -5.71
CA THR A 183 20.12 -1.27 -6.39
C THR A 183 19.23 -2.17 -7.23
N GLN A 184 17.99 -2.42 -6.75
CA GLN A 184 17.02 -3.29 -7.41
C GLN A 184 15.68 -2.58 -7.54
N SER A 185 15.05 -2.71 -8.70
CA SER A 185 13.73 -2.13 -8.99
C SER A 185 12.83 -3.14 -9.67
N PHE A 186 11.76 -3.51 -8.99
CA PHE A 186 10.75 -4.44 -9.47
C PHE A 186 9.47 -3.69 -9.82
N ARG A 187 8.78 -4.14 -10.87
CA ARG A 187 7.49 -3.58 -11.26
C ARG A 187 6.43 -4.66 -11.30
N LEU A 188 5.34 -4.45 -10.55
CA LEU A 188 4.17 -5.30 -10.61
C LEU A 188 3.24 -4.84 -11.73
N GLU A 189 3.31 -5.52 -12.85
CA GLU A 189 2.48 -5.27 -14.01
C GLU A 189 1.02 -5.72 -13.75
N PRO A 190 0.03 -5.07 -14.40
CA PRO A 190 -1.33 -5.60 -14.44
C PRO A 190 -1.36 -7.02 -15.00
N LEU A 191 -2.33 -7.82 -14.55
CA LEU A 191 -2.51 -9.18 -15.04
C LEU A 191 -2.90 -9.20 -16.52
N ALA A 192 -2.18 -9.99 -17.33
CA ALA A 192 -2.58 -10.28 -18.68
C ALA A 192 -3.82 -11.20 -18.72
N ARG A 193 -4.47 -11.32 -19.87
CA ARG A 193 -5.68 -12.14 -19.99
C ARG A 193 -5.52 -13.59 -19.52
N PRO A 194 -4.48 -14.35 -19.92
CA PRO A 194 -4.32 -15.73 -19.44
C PRO A 194 -4.10 -15.80 -17.94
N ASP A 195 -3.41 -14.80 -17.37
CA ASP A 195 -3.15 -14.74 -15.95
C ASP A 195 -4.42 -14.44 -15.13
N ILE A 196 -5.36 -13.66 -15.69
CA ILE A 196 -6.65 -13.38 -15.02
C ILE A 196 -7.48 -14.66 -14.94
N GLU A 197 -7.53 -15.47 -16.00
CA GLU A 197 -8.23 -16.75 -16.00
C GLU A 197 -7.65 -17.68 -14.94
N ALA A 198 -6.33 -17.85 -14.95
CA ALA A 198 -5.63 -18.66 -13.94
C ALA A 198 -5.80 -18.10 -12.51
N TYR A 199 -5.81 -16.78 -12.35
CA TYR A 199 -6.04 -16.11 -11.08
C TYR A 199 -7.44 -16.36 -10.52
N LEU A 200 -8.48 -16.25 -11.35
CA LEU A 200 -9.86 -16.51 -10.94
C LEU A 200 -10.03 -17.97 -10.46
N ASP A 201 -9.52 -18.93 -11.24
CA ASP A 201 -9.56 -20.33 -10.87
C ASP A 201 -8.76 -20.62 -9.60
N PHE A 202 -7.57 -20.04 -9.47
CA PHE A 202 -6.76 -20.18 -8.26
C PHE A 202 -7.52 -19.66 -7.02
N ARG A 203 -8.12 -18.47 -7.10
CA ARG A 203 -8.87 -17.88 -5.99
C ARG A 203 -10.08 -18.73 -5.57
N MET A 204 -10.81 -19.28 -6.54
CA MET A 204 -11.92 -20.19 -6.27
C MET A 204 -11.45 -21.47 -5.57
N ARG A 205 -10.34 -22.07 -6.06
CA ARG A 205 -9.76 -23.29 -5.47
C ARG A 205 -9.22 -23.05 -4.06
N ALA A 206 -8.52 -21.94 -3.84
CA ALA A 206 -8.03 -21.54 -2.52
C ALA A 206 -9.17 -21.34 -1.51
N ALA A 207 -10.36 -20.95 -1.98
CA ALA A 207 -11.57 -20.82 -1.16
C ALA A 207 -12.37 -22.14 -1.00
N GLY A 208 -11.80 -23.31 -1.38
CA GLY A 208 -12.41 -24.61 -1.21
C GLY A 208 -13.18 -25.16 -2.43
N TYR A 209 -13.31 -24.39 -3.51
CA TYR A 209 -14.04 -24.86 -4.70
C TYR A 209 -13.32 -26.04 -5.39
N ARG A 210 -14.07 -27.12 -5.67
CA ARG A 210 -13.54 -28.36 -6.25
C ARG A 210 -14.10 -28.70 -7.64
N GLY A 211 -14.96 -27.83 -8.18
CA GLY A 211 -15.62 -28.04 -9.47
C GLY A 211 -14.78 -27.56 -10.69
N PRO A 212 -15.33 -27.66 -11.90
CA PRO A 212 -14.77 -27.03 -13.10
C PRO A 212 -14.82 -25.50 -12.98
N SER A 213 -14.09 -24.77 -13.84
CA SER A 213 -14.11 -23.30 -13.84
C SER A 213 -15.56 -22.77 -13.94
N VAL A 214 -15.95 -21.94 -12.99
CA VAL A 214 -17.29 -21.31 -12.96
C VAL A 214 -17.40 -20.13 -13.91
N PHE A 215 -16.25 -19.52 -14.30
CA PHE A 215 -16.22 -18.37 -15.19
C PHE A 215 -16.14 -18.81 -16.65
N THR A 216 -17.19 -18.50 -17.44
CA THR A 216 -17.14 -18.75 -18.87
C THR A 216 -16.07 -17.88 -19.56
N ALA A 217 -15.52 -18.33 -20.67
CA ALA A 217 -14.55 -17.54 -21.46
C ALA A 217 -15.07 -16.15 -21.87
N ALA A 218 -16.41 -16.00 -22.04
CA ALA A 218 -17.06 -14.71 -22.30
C ALA A 218 -17.06 -13.81 -21.06
N ALA A 219 -17.28 -14.35 -19.88
CA ALA A 219 -17.19 -13.65 -18.60
C ALA A 219 -15.76 -13.15 -18.35
N VAL A 220 -14.76 -14.03 -18.49
CA VAL A 220 -13.35 -13.68 -18.34
C VAL A 220 -12.97 -12.52 -19.28
N ARG A 221 -13.36 -12.57 -20.57
CA ARG A 221 -13.09 -11.46 -21.50
C ARG A 221 -13.68 -10.11 -21.02
N ARG A 222 -14.86 -10.13 -20.40
CA ARG A 222 -15.47 -8.91 -19.87
C ARG A 222 -14.74 -8.41 -18.62
N ILE A 223 -14.35 -9.31 -17.72
CA ILE A 223 -13.55 -8.97 -16.52
C ILE A 223 -12.22 -8.37 -16.95
N VAL A 224 -11.49 -8.99 -17.89
CA VAL A 224 -10.21 -8.47 -18.42
C VAL A 224 -10.36 -7.03 -18.92
N LYS A 225 -11.38 -6.78 -19.74
CA LYS A 225 -11.60 -5.44 -20.30
C LYS A 225 -11.97 -4.39 -19.26
N ALA A 226 -12.77 -4.76 -18.27
CA ALA A 226 -13.27 -3.81 -17.28
C ALA A 226 -12.30 -3.58 -16.11
N SER A 227 -11.50 -4.60 -15.74
CA SER A 227 -10.53 -4.51 -14.65
C SER A 227 -9.20 -3.85 -15.07
N GLU A 228 -8.91 -3.77 -16.38
CA GLU A 228 -7.60 -3.37 -16.91
C GLU A 228 -6.44 -4.20 -16.32
N GLY A 229 -6.70 -5.43 -15.89
CA GLY A 229 -5.72 -6.31 -15.26
C GLY A 229 -5.41 -6.00 -13.80
N LEU A 230 -6.03 -5.01 -13.20
CA LEU A 230 -5.79 -4.64 -11.81
C LEU A 230 -6.48 -5.62 -10.85
N THR A 231 -5.70 -6.32 -10.04
CA THR A 231 -6.14 -7.40 -9.17
C THR A 231 -7.31 -7.00 -8.26
N ARG A 232 -7.29 -5.78 -7.70
CA ARG A 232 -8.39 -5.26 -6.89
C ARG A 232 -9.69 -5.15 -7.68
N ARG A 233 -9.62 -4.65 -8.94
CA ARG A 233 -10.79 -4.53 -9.81
C ARG A 233 -11.28 -5.92 -10.24
N VAL A 234 -10.35 -6.86 -10.52
CA VAL A 234 -10.70 -8.26 -10.83
C VAL A 234 -11.49 -8.86 -9.66
N ASN A 235 -11.02 -8.70 -8.42
CA ASN A 235 -11.71 -9.22 -7.24
C ASN A 235 -13.12 -8.63 -7.08
N ILE A 236 -13.27 -7.31 -7.20
CA ILE A 236 -14.57 -6.64 -7.08
C ILE A 236 -15.54 -7.16 -8.14
N LEU A 237 -15.09 -7.27 -9.39
CA LEU A 237 -15.94 -7.77 -10.48
C LEU A 237 -16.30 -9.23 -10.32
N ALA A 238 -15.35 -10.06 -9.90
CA ALA A 238 -15.56 -11.49 -9.69
C ALA A 238 -16.55 -11.74 -8.53
N ASP A 239 -16.37 -11.08 -7.39
CA ASP A 239 -17.27 -11.21 -6.23
C ASP A 239 -18.71 -10.78 -6.57
N LYS A 240 -18.87 -9.60 -7.19
CA LYS A 240 -20.18 -9.13 -7.64
C LYS A 240 -20.80 -10.03 -8.72
N SER A 241 -19.99 -10.68 -9.55
CA SER A 241 -20.48 -11.63 -10.55
C SER A 241 -20.96 -12.95 -9.94
N LEU A 242 -20.30 -13.43 -8.87
CA LEU A 242 -20.78 -14.55 -8.06
C LEU A 242 -22.13 -14.23 -7.43
N LEU A 243 -22.27 -13.06 -6.83
CA LEU A 243 -23.54 -12.60 -6.26
C LEU A 243 -24.65 -12.48 -7.31
N ALA A 244 -24.34 -12.00 -8.51
CA ALA A 244 -25.29 -11.87 -9.60
C ALA A 244 -25.75 -13.25 -10.14
N ALA A 245 -24.85 -14.23 -10.24
CA ALA A 245 -25.17 -15.59 -10.66
C ALA A 245 -25.98 -16.32 -9.59
N PHE A 246 -25.64 -16.15 -8.32
CA PHE A 246 -26.42 -16.66 -7.19
C PHE A 246 -27.86 -16.12 -7.19
N ALA A 247 -28.05 -14.82 -7.48
CA ALA A 247 -29.37 -14.22 -7.56
C ALA A 247 -30.22 -14.74 -8.73
N ASP A 248 -29.58 -15.24 -9.79
CA ASP A 248 -30.21 -15.86 -10.94
C ASP A 248 -30.33 -17.41 -10.78
N ASP A 249 -29.89 -17.98 -9.63
CA ASP A 249 -29.77 -19.42 -9.33
C ASP A 249 -28.92 -20.19 -10.35
N GLU A 250 -27.89 -19.56 -10.89
CA GLU A 250 -26.96 -20.11 -11.87
C GLU A 250 -25.59 -20.41 -11.23
N HIS A 251 -25.03 -21.62 -11.49
CA HIS A 251 -23.69 -21.99 -11.02
C HIS A 251 -22.58 -21.51 -11.97
N GLY A 252 -22.91 -21.16 -13.20
CA GLY A 252 -21.97 -20.67 -14.21
C GLY A 252 -22.02 -19.16 -14.38
N ILE A 253 -20.87 -18.49 -14.29
CA ILE A 253 -20.78 -17.05 -14.46
C ILE A 253 -20.68 -16.70 -15.94
N THR A 254 -21.70 -16.04 -16.47
CA THR A 254 -21.80 -15.62 -17.86
C THR A 254 -21.40 -14.13 -18.02
N ALA A 255 -21.22 -13.71 -19.28
CA ALA A 255 -20.95 -12.29 -19.57
C ALA A 255 -22.04 -11.34 -19.04
N ARG A 256 -23.30 -11.81 -18.91
CA ARG A 256 -24.44 -11.04 -18.38
C ARG A 256 -24.26 -10.71 -16.90
N HIS A 257 -23.80 -11.67 -16.11
CA HIS A 257 -23.51 -11.45 -14.67
C HIS A 257 -22.39 -10.44 -14.49
N VAL A 258 -21.30 -10.56 -15.28
CA VAL A 258 -20.19 -9.59 -15.26
C VAL A 258 -20.64 -8.20 -15.69
N GLU A 259 -21.50 -8.07 -16.71
CA GLU A 259 -22.05 -6.76 -17.11
C GLU A 259 -22.89 -6.10 -16.01
N ARG A 260 -23.64 -6.92 -15.24
CA ARG A 260 -24.36 -6.44 -14.05
C ARG A 260 -23.36 -5.95 -12.99
N ALA A 261 -22.31 -6.75 -12.70
CA ALA A 261 -21.24 -6.39 -11.78
C ALA A 261 -20.49 -5.10 -12.19
N ILE A 262 -20.22 -4.93 -13.49
CA ILE A 262 -19.57 -3.73 -14.04
C ILE A 262 -20.46 -2.49 -13.79
N ARG A 263 -21.74 -2.56 -14.09
CA ARG A 263 -22.68 -1.44 -13.89
C ARG A 263 -22.81 -1.04 -12.41
N ASP A 264 -22.68 -2.01 -11.52
CA ASP A 264 -22.73 -1.80 -10.07
C ASP A 264 -21.35 -1.44 -9.45
N SER A 265 -20.36 -1.17 -10.28
CA SER A 265 -19.00 -0.86 -9.82
C SER A 265 -18.71 0.64 -9.95
N GLU A 266 -18.00 1.21 -8.96
CA GLU A 266 -17.65 2.64 -8.93
C GLU A 266 -16.77 3.09 -10.09
N PHE A 267 -15.97 2.17 -10.67
CA PHE A 267 -15.11 2.45 -11.83
C PHE A 267 -15.85 2.29 -13.16
N TYR A 268 -17.19 2.03 -13.15
CA TYR A 268 -17.98 2.01 -14.37
C TYR A 268 -18.21 3.43 -14.87
N ARG A 269 -17.60 3.76 -16.00
CA ARG A 269 -17.93 4.95 -16.79
C ARG A 269 -18.95 4.54 -17.84
N ALA A 270 -20.20 4.97 -17.67
CA ALA A 270 -21.23 4.75 -18.68
C ALA A 270 -20.74 5.33 -20.02
N PRO A 271 -20.72 4.55 -21.12
CA PRO A 271 -20.35 5.07 -22.41
C PRO A 271 -21.29 6.24 -22.75
N MET A 272 -20.74 7.38 -23.12
CA MET A 272 -21.56 8.51 -23.59
C MET A 272 -22.42 8.01 -24.74
N SER A 273 -23.75 8.12 -24.61
CA SER A 273 -24.65 7.66 -25.67
C SER A 273 -24.35 8.42 -26.94
N LYS A 274 -24.38 7.74 -28.09
CA LYS A 274 -24.17 8.36 -29.39
C LYS A 274 -25.06 9.60 -29.61
N ALA A 275 -26.27 9.58 -29.00
CA ALA A 275 -27.17 10.73 -28.98
C ALA A 275 -26.61 11.94 -28.21
N LYS A 276 -25.92 11.74 -27.07
CA LYS A 276 -25.27 12.84 -26.34
C LYS A 276 -24.05 13.37 -27.08
N ILE A 277 -23.29 12.50 -27.74
CA ILE A 277 -22.18 12.91 -28.62
C ILE A 277 -22.70 13.72 -29.80
N GLY A 278 -23.79 13.28 -30.45
CA GLY A 278 -24.44 13.99 -31.54
C GLY A 278 -24.98 15.35 -31.11
N LEU A 279 -25.57 15.44 -29.91
CA LEU A 279 -26.08 16.71 -29.34
C LEU A 279 -24.94 17.71 -29.06
N VAL A 280 -23.83 17.25 -28.48
CA VAL A 280 -22.65 18.11 -28.24
C VAL A 280 -22.01 18.55 -29.56
N ALA A 281 -21.81 17.63 -30.50
CA ALA A 281 -21.28 17.96 -31.83
C ALA A 281 -22.18 18.92 -32.60
N GLY A 282 -23.51 18.71 -32.55
CA GLY A 282 -24.52 19.60 -33.12
C GLY A 282 -24.51 20.99 -32.48
N GLY A 283 -24.40 21.06 -31.17
CA GLY A 283 -24.29 22.33 -30.42
C GLY A 283 -23.04 23.11 -30.77
N VAL A 284 -21.88 22.45 -30.89
CA VAL A 284 -20.62 23.08 -31.32
C VAL A 284 -20.70 23.59 -32.77
N ALA A 285 -21.27 22.77 -33.70
CA ALA A 285 -21.45 23.18 -35.08
C ALA A 285 -22.41 24.37 -35.22
N ALA A 286 -23.53 24.37 -34.47
CA ALA A 286 -24.48 25.50 -34.46
C ALA A 286 -23.84 26.76 -33.87
N GLY A 287 -23.06 26.63 -32.79
CA GLY A 287 -22.33 27.77 -32.19
C GLY A 287 -21.28 28.38 -33.12
N LEU A 288 -20.54 27.53 -33.86
CA LEU A 288 -19.57 27.99 -34.88
C LEU A 288 -20.29 28.69 -36.04
N ALA A 289 -21.41 28.13 -36.53
CA ALA A 289 -22.19 28.75 -37.61
C ALA A 289 -22.78 30.09 -37.19
N LEU A 290 -23.30 30.19 -35.94
CA LEU A 290 -23.81 31.43 -35.38
C LEU A 290 -22.71 32.49 -35.19
N GLY A 291 -21.54 32.06 -34.69
CA GLY A 291 -20.37 32.92 -34.52
C GLY A 291 -19.83 33.48 -35.81
N LEU A 292 -19.71 32.62 -36.88
CA LEU A 292 -19.33 33.04 -38.21
C LEU A 292 -20.35 33.96 -38.87
N GLY A 293 -21.66 33.66 -38.71
CA GLY A 293 -22.75 34.51 -39.19
C GLY A 293 -22.75 35.89 -38.55
N LEU A 294 -22.56 35.94 -37.21
CA LEU A 294 -22.48 37.20 -36.47
C LEU A 294 -21.22 37.98 -36.83
N HIS A 295 -20.09 37.32 -37.04
CA HIS A 295 -18.86 37.94 -37.50
C HIS A 295 -19.03 38.56 -38.89
N TYR A 296 -19.70 37.84 -39.80
CA TYR A 296 -20.01 38.36 -41.16
C TYR A 296 -20.96 39.57 -41.13
N LEU A 297 -21.96 39.56 -40.24
CA LEU A 297 -22.90 40.67 -40.08
C LEU A 297 -22.28 41.93 -39.42
N LEU A 298 -21.32 41.72 -38.52
CA LEU A 298 -20.67 42.82 -37.78
C LEU A 298 -19.36 43.31 -38.43
N SER A 299 -18.87 42.61 -39.48
CA SER A 299 -17.70 43.08 -40.20
C SER A 299 -18.06 44.30 -41.07
N PRO A 300 -17.47 45.49 -40.81
CA PRO A 300 -17.72 46.67 -41.61
C PRO A 300 -17.31 46.42 -43.05
N SER A 301 -18.24 46.65 -43.98
CA SER A 301 -17.96 46.58 -45.42
C SER A 301 -16.80 47.50 -45.74
N ALA A 302 -15.69 46.96 -46.20
CA ALA A 302 -14.56 47.74 -46.63
C ALA A 302 -15.00 48.73 -47.74
N PRO A 303 -14.65 50.03 -47.63
CA PRO A 303 -15.00 50.97 -48.66
C PRO A 303 -14.30 50.61 -49.95
N THR A 304 -15.10 50.56 -51.02
CA THR A 304 -14.62 50.36 -52.42
C THR A 304 -13.57 51.41 -52.77
N PRO A 305 -12.35 51.06 -53.17
CA PRO A 305 -11.36 52.06 -53.60
C PRO A 305 -11.86 52.79 -54.84
N PRO A 306 -11.69 54.15 -54.95
CA PRO A 306 -12.12 54.91 -56.04
C PRO A 306 -11.31 54.55 -57.29
N ALA A 307 -11.99 54.43 -58.42
CA ALA A 307 -11.40 54.14 -59.78
C ALA A 307 -10.41 55.21 -60.13
N GLN A 308 -9.14 54.89 -60.39
CA GLN A 308 -8.16 55.74 -60.99
C GLN A 308 -8.34 55.72 -62.54
N PRO A 309 -8.24 56.87 -63.21
CA PRO A 309 -8.33 56.95 -64.68
C PRO A 309 -7.06 56.43 -65.30
N ALA A 310 -7.26 55.73 -66.45
CA ALA A 310 -6.24 55.22 -67.27
C ALA A 310 -5.37 56.35 -67.87
N ALA A 311 -4.07 56.27 -67.80
CA ALA A 311 -3.12 57.03 -68.56
C ALA A 311 -2.05 56.11 -69.23
N ALA A 312 -1.88 56.37 -70.44
CA ALA A 312 -1.20 55.76 -71.55
C ALA A 312 0.19 55.18 -71.35
N SER A 313 0.39 54.18 -72.18
CA SER A 313 1.57 53.49 -72.65
C SER A 313 2.86 54.31 -72.81
N ALA A 314 3.97 53.79 -72.34
CA ALA A 314 5.28 53.86 -72.94
C ALA A 314 6.20 52.72 -72.44
N THR A 315 6.55 51.83 -73.37
CA THR A 315 7.73 50.94 -73.31
C THR A 315 8.84 51.67 -74.14
N PRO A 316 10.14 51.38 -74.05
CA PRO A 316 10.90 50.33 -73.41
C PRO A 316 12.22 50.79 -72.75
N ALA A 317 12.89 49.92 -71.98
CA ALA A 317 14.30 49.56 -72.12
C ALA A 317 14.78 48.70 -70.97
N GLN A 318 15.24 47.52 -71.26
CA GLN A 318 16.12 46.70 -70.48
C GLN A 318 17.55 47.21 -70.59
N PRO A 319 18.44 47.25 -69.59
CA PRO A 319 19.35 46.14 -69.47
C PRO A 319 19.88 45.79 -68.06
N ALA A 320 20.38 44.59 -68.03
CA ALA A 320 21.53 44.07 -67.31
C ALA A 320 21.42 43.71 -65.79
N ALA A 321 21.68 42.47 -65.59
CA ALA A 321 21.97 41.72 -64.41
C ALA A 321 23.07 42.32 -63.53
N LEU A 322 22.87 42.20 -62.21
CA LEU A 322 23.98 42.16 -61.23
C LEU A 322 23.67 41.17 -60.14
N ALA A 323 24.69 40.35 -59.88
CA ALA A 323 24.72 39.19 -59.00
C ALA A 323 24.63 39.52 -57.51
N PRO A 324 24.31 38.52 -56.60
CA PRO A 324 24.17 38.73 -55.20
C PRO A 324 25.54 38.78 -54.45
N PRO A 325 25.66 39.50 -53.36
CA PRO A 325 26.90 39.53 -52.56
C PRO A 325 27.03 38.34 -51.63
N ALA A 326 28.25 37.83 -51.51
CA ALA A 326 28.73 36.74 -50.68
C ALA A 326 28.87 37.13 -49.20
N PRO A 327 28.96 36.15 -48.28
CA PRO A 327 28.97 36.40 -46.83
C PRO A 327 30.37 36.82 -46.30
N VAL A 328 30.35 37.66 -45.29
CA VAL A 328 31.52 38.22 -44.61
C VAL A 328 32.17 37.18 -43.69
N GLN A 329 33.48 36.99 -43.88
CA GLN A 329 34.39 36.16 -43.04
C GLN A 329 34.88 36.92 -41.81
N GLN A 330 34.95 36.22 -40.69
CA GLN A 330 35.66 36.66 -39.47
C GLN A 330 37.15 36.39 -39.57
N PRO A 331 38.01 37.18 -38.90
CA PRO A 331 39.47 36.97 -38.96
C PRO A 331 39.97 36.00 -37.92
N VAL A 332 40.89 35.15 -38.36
CA VAL A 332 41.72 34.20 -37.63
C VAL A 332 43.00 34.90 -37.14
N THR A 333 43.44 34.60 -35.94
CA THR A 333 44.85 34.82 -35.54
C THR A 333 45.54 33.49 -35.15
N HIS A 334 46.79 33.39 -35.67
CA HIS A 334 47.68 32.27 -35.68
C HIS A 334 48.35 31.92 -34.33
N ALA A 335 48.74 30.64 -34.16
CA ALA A 335 50.15 30.19 -34.07
C ALA A 335 50.16 28.65 -33.91
N ALA A 336 50.72 27.96 -34.88
CA ALA A 336 52.02 27.33 -35.05
C ALA A 336 52.29 26.18 -34.01
N GLY A 337 52.36 24.96 -34.48
CA GLY A 337 53.52 24.21 -34.75
C GLY A 337 53.34 22.68 -34.68
N ALA A 338 53.68 22.07 -35.80
CA ALA A 338 54.49 20.87 -36.02
C ALA A 338 53.90 19.45 -35.91
N THR A 339 53.73 18.86 -37.06
CA THR A 339 54.29 17.61 -37.67
C THR A 339 53.74 16.24 -37.25
N ALA A 340 53.10 15.64 -38.29
CA ALA A 340 53.34 14.32 -38.91
C ALA A 340 53.05 13.06 -38.07
N ALA A 341 52.20 12.19 -38.50
CA ALA A 341 52.31 11.17 -39.53
C ALA A 341 51.05 10.25 -39.50
N THR A 342 50.52 10.05 -40.70
CA THR A 342 49.60 8.95 -41.00
C THR A 342 50.42 7.68 -41.23
N PRO A 343 49.91 6.48 -40.94
CA PRO A 343 49.69 5.55 -42.02
C PRO A 343 48.34 4.82 -42.00
N ALA A 344 47.97 4.42 -43.21
CA ALA A 344 46.78 3.78 -43.69
C ALA A 344 46.75 2.24 -43.37
N PRO A 345 45.76 1.49 -43.93
CA PRO A 345 44.93 0.52 -43.19
C PRO A 345 45.41 -0.93 -43.37
N ALA A 346 45.09 -1.78 -42.39
CA ALA A 346 45.26 -3.24 -42.53
C ALA A 346 43.90 -3.95 -42.51
N THR A 347 43.74 -4.82 -43.48
CA THR A 347 42.67 -5.71 -43.86
C THR A 347 42.29 -6.78 -42.81
N PRO A 348 41.12 -7.44 -43.00
CA PRO A 348 40.52 -8.25 -41.97
C PRO A 348 41.06 -9.69 -41.90
N VAL A 349 41.12 -10.27 -40.73
CA VAL A 349 41.36 -11.69 -40.51
C VAL A 349 40.05 -12.39 -40.09
N SER A 350 39.81 -13.43 -40.81
CA SER A 350 38.78 -14.45 -40.84
C SER A 350 38.50 -15.13 -39.47
N THR A 351 37.21 -15.23 -39.20
CA THR A 351 36.43 -16.35 -38.65
C THR A 351 37.13 -17.48 -37.89
N ALA A 352 36.76 -17.66 -36.62
CA ALA A 352 36.61 -18.98 -36.00
C ALA A 352 35.37 -19.00 -35.09
N ALA A 353 34.47 -19.92 -35.38
CA ALA A 353 33.25 -20.22 -34.62
C ALA A 353 33.60 -20.86 -33.26
N PRO A 354 32.84 -20.57 -32.19
CA PRO A 354 33.01 -21.33 -30.94
C PRO A 354 32.27 -22.66 -30.99
N ALA A 355 32.97 -23.71 -30.55
CA ALA A 355 32.52 -25.07 -30.42
C ALA A 355 31.44 -25.22 -29.33
N THR A 356 30.46 -26.06 -29.64
CA THR A 356 29.40 -26.56 -28.76
C THR A 356 30.00 -27.36 -27.58
N PRO A 357 29.60 -27.15 -26.35
CA PRO A 357 29.94 -28.04 -25.26
C PRO A 357 29.05 -29.31 -25.28
N GLN A 358 29.66 -30.45 -25.27
CA GLN A 358 29.05 -31.75 -25.07
C GLN A 358 28.51 -31.94 -23.62
N PRO A 359 27.47 -32.73 -23.38
CA PRO A 359 26.92 -32.95 -22.04
C PRO A 359 27.78 -33.92 -21.25
N ILE A 360 28.12 -33.56 -20.02
CA ILE A 360 28.82 -34.39 -19.03
C ILE A 360 27.80 -35.35 -18.42
N ALA A 361 28.12 -36.66 -18.48
CA ALA A 361 27.32 -37.77 -17.96
C ALA A 361 27.14 -37.68 -16.43
N ALA A 362 25.94 -37.99 -15.96
CA ALA A 362 25.60 -38.22 -14.56
C ALA A 362 26.31 -39.44 -13.97
N PRO A 363 26.76 -39.43 -12.72
CA PRO A 363 27.19 -40.63 -12.04
C PRO A 363 26.01 -41.39 -11.46
N ALA A 364 26.11 -42.74 -11.58
CA ALA A 364 25.13 -43.75 -11.25
C ALA A 364 24.72 -43.73 -9.76
N ALA A 365 23.44 -44.02 -9.54
CA ALA A 365 22.84 -44.27 -8.25
C ALA A 365 23.41 -45.57 -7.62
N THR A 366 23.94 -45.45 -6.40
CA THR A 366 24.22 -46.62 -5.55
C THR A 366 23.05 -46.82 -4.60
N LYS A 367 22.36 -47.93 -4.76
CA LYS A 367 21.38 -48.48 -3.81
C LYS A 367 22.08 -48.82 -2.51
N ALA A 368 21.64 -48.23 -1.40
CA ALA A 368 21.91 -48.74 -0.06
C ALA A 368 20.59 -49.17 0.58
N ALA A 369 20.66 -50.38 1.14
CA ALA A 369 19.54 -51.17 1.63
C ALA A 369 18.89 -50.60 2.89
N ALA A 370 17.60 -50.79 2.99
CA ALA A 370 16.78 -50.55 4.19
C ALA A 370 17.08 -51.60 5.26
N THR A 371 17.26 -51.15 6.49
CA THR A 371 17.12 -52.02 7.69
C THR A 371 16.05 -51.40 8.58
N PRO A 372 15.11 -52.19 9.13
CA PRO A 372 14.00 -51.68 9.93
C PRO A 372 14.42 -51.53 11.38
N VAL A 373 14.11 -50.38 12.01
CA VAL A 373 14.20 -50.20 13.46
C VAL A 373 12.81 -50.17 14.07
N ALA A 374 12.71 -50.96 15.13
CA ALA A 374 11.56 -51.37 15.89
C ALA A 374 10.70 -50.24 16.48
N ALA A 375 9.43 -50.58 16.65
CA ALA A 375 8.43 -49.89 17.43
C ALA A 375 8.88 -49.73 18.89
N ILE A 376 8.73 -48.53 19.44
CA ILE A 376 8.75 -48.27 20.87
C ILE A 376 7.44 -47.65 21.32
N ASP A 377 6.87 -48.32 22.25
CA ASP A 377 5.71 -48.20 23.09
C ASP A 377 5.08 -46.83 23.35
N ARG A 378 3.76 -46.88 23.37
CA ARG A 378 2.84 -45.95 23.96
C ARG A 378 3.09 -45.82 25.47
N ALA A 379 3.18 -44.59 26.00
CA ALA A 379 2.94 -44.25 27.39
C ALA A 379 1.77 -43.27 27.51
N PRO A 380 1.02 -43.26 28.63
CA PRO A 380 -0.39 -42.89 28.66
C PRO A 380 -0.64 -41.41 28.97
N ALA A 381 -1.83 -40.98 28.54
CA ALA A 381 -2.40 -39.66 28.77
C ALA A 381 -2.46 -39.28 30.25
N ALA A 382 -1.93 -38.11 30.59
CA ALA A 382 -2.15 -37.44 31.85
C ALA A 382 -3.42 -36.58 31.80
N GLN A 383 -4.29 -36.82 32.75
CA GLN A 383 -5.57 -36.16 32.98
C GLN A 383 -5.38 -34.70 33.42
N ALA A 384 -6.21 -33.81 32.86
CA ALA A 384 -6.39 -32.44 33.34
C ALA A 384 -7.06 -32.40 34.72
N PRO A 385 -6.70 -31.47 35.61
CA PRO A 385 -7.45 -31.26 36.84
C PRO A 385 -8.71 -30.43 36.60
N ARG A 386 -9.81 -30.94 37.16
CA ARG A 386 -11.12 -30.32 37.23
C ARG A 386 -11.09 -29.04 38.07
N ALA A 387 -11.72 -28.00 37.52
CA ALA A 387 -12.09 -26.79 38.24
C ALA A 387 -13.05 -27.10 39.40
N THR A 388 -12.73 -26.57 40.57
CA THR A 388 -13.60 -26.54 41.76
C THR A 388 -14.45 -25.26 41.71
N ALA A 389 -15.73 -25.46 41.99
CA ALA A 389 -16.78 -24.46 41.97
C ALA A 389 -16.64 -23.40 43.07
N ALA A 390 -17.12 -22.22 42.75
CA ALA A 390 -17.38 -21.09 43.65
C ALA A 390 -18.46 -21.38 44.69
N PRO A 391 -18.56 -20.60 45.75
CA PRO A 391 -19.85 -20.34 46.37
C PRO A 391 -20.31 -18.89 46.12
N ALA A 392 -21.59 -18.78 45.80
CA ALA A 392 -22.34 -17.56 45.74
C ALA A 392 -22.47 -16.89 47.10
N ALA A 393 -22.43 -15.58 47.15
CA ALA A 393 -22.96 -14.76 48.21
C ALA A 393 -23.75 -13.58 47.66
N THR A 394 -25.03 -13.65 47.88
CA THR A 394 -26.06 -12.61 47.80
C THR A 394 -25.87 -11.60 48.93
N THR A 395 -26.11 -10.34 48.64
CA THR A 395 -26.72 -9.25 49.45
C THR A 395 -26.18 -7.93 48.92
N GLY A 396 -26.94 -6.92 48.49
CA GLY A 396 -28.01 -6.23 49.13
C GLY A 396 -27.85 -4.75 48.80
N LEU A 397 -28.87 -4.17 48.32
CA LEU A 397 -29.15 -2.74 48.09
C LEU A 397 -28.46 -1.77 49.06
N ALA A 398 -27.86 -0.69 48.54
CA ALA A 398 -28.05 0.69 49.01
C ALA A 398 -27.30 1.66 48.12
N GLY A 399 -28.04 2.59 47.47
CA GLY A 399 -27.42 3.76 46.87
C GLY A 399 -26.99 4.75 47.94
N PRO A 400 -26.06 5.62 47.66
CA PRO A 400 -26.01 6.89 48.34
C PRO A 400 -26.12 8.09 47.42
N ASP A 401 -26.79 9.07 48.01
CA ASP A 401 -27.10 10.42 47.63
C ASP A 401 -25.95 11.22 46.99
N LEU A 402 -26.36 12.11 46.09
CA LEU A 402 -25.58 13.22 45.58
C LEU A 402 -25.33 14.28 46.66
N PRO A 403 -24.15 14.84 46.78
CA PRO A 403 -23.99 16.17 47.39
C PRO A 403 -23.87 17.24 46.27
N ALA A 404 -24.75 18.23 46.45
CA ALA A 404 -24.69 19.49 45.74
C ALA A 404 -23.56 20.38 46.31
N GLY A 405 -22.88 21.09 45.41
CA GLY A 405 -22.26 22.39 45.72
C GLY A 405 -20.75 22.40 45.84
N ALA A 406 -20.05 22.83 44.77
CA ALA A 406 -18.81 23.62 44.90
C ALA A 406 -18.69 24.54 43.68
N LYS A 407 -18.38 25.82 43.98
CA LYS A 407 -18.25 26.95 43.09
C LYS A 407 -17.00 26.93 42.20
N PRO A 408 -16.96 27.75 41.12
CA PRO A 408 -16.00 27.62 40.03
C PRO A 408 -14.69 28.37 40.29
N GLY A 409 -13.60 27.76 39.86
CA GLY A 409 -12.26 28.37 39.82
C GLY A 409 -11.54 28.04 38.52
N SER A 410 -11.72 28.92 37.56
CA SER A 410 -10.78 29.38 36.51
C SER A 410 -9.70 28.41 35.98
N LYS A 411 -9.80 28.01 34.72
CA LYS A 411 -8.88 28.40 33.61
C LYS A 411 -9.32 27.72 32.31
N ASN A 412 -9.43 28.49 31.28
CA ASN A 412 -9.83 28.19 29.92
C ASN A 412 -9.52 26.78 29.46
N HIS A 413 -10.52 25.91 29.52
CA HIS A 413 -10.56 24.66 28.80
C HIS A 413 -11.72 24.78 27.81
N VAL A 414 -11.40 24.89 26.53
CA VAL A 414 -12.41 24.75 25.47
C VAL A 414 -13.00 23.36 25.63
N PRO A 415 -14.31 23.20 25.87
CA PRO A 415 -14.90 21.90 26.01
C PRO A 415 -14.74 21.13 24.69
N PRO A 416 -14.30 19.84 24.73
CA PRO A 416 -14.28 19.02 23.53
C PRO A 416 -15.71 18.92 22.99
N ALA A 417 -15.84 18.97 21.65
CA ALA A 417 -17.12 18.83 20.97
C ALA A 417 -17.89 17.61 21.48
N PRO A 418 -19.23 17.65 21.57
CA PRO A 418 -20.02 16.62 22.23
C PRO A 418 -19.84 15.27 21.56
N LEU A 419 -19.35 14.29 22.32
CA LEU A 419 -19.28 12.90 21.90
C LEU A 419 -20.69 12.41 21.52
N THR A 420 -20.80 11.77 20.36
CA THR A 420 -22.06 11.22 19.86
C THR A 420 -22.25 9.81 20.43
N GLY A 421 -23.37 9.56 21.10
CA GLY A 421 -23.74 8.25 21.68
C GLY A 421 -23.57 8.20 23.20
N ASP A 422 -24.52 7.55 23.87
CA ASP A 422 -24.58 7.50 25.34
C ASP A 422 -23.53 6.53 25.90
N LEU A 423 -23.34 5.37 25.26
CA LEU A 423 -22.34 4.38 25.66
C LEU A 423 -20.93 4.92 25.48
N THR A 424 -20.67 5.60 24.37
CA THR A 424 -19.35 6.22 24.08
C THR A 424 -19.01 7.28 25.14
N ARG A 425 -19.97 8.15 25.49
CA ARG A 425 -19.78 9.16 26.55
C ARG A 425 -19.52 8.55 27.91
N ALA A 426 -20.33 7.54 28.30
CA ALA A 426 -20.17 6.84 29.57
C ALA A 426 -18.79 6.15 29.65
N ARG A 427 -18.39 5.44 28.61
CA ARG A 427 -17.09 4.76 28.58
C ARG A 427 -15.90 5.74 28.51
N PHE A 428 -16.04 6.86 27.79
CA PHE A 428 -15.03 7.92 27.79
C PHE A 428 -14.81 8.47 29.19
N ALA A 429 -15.88 8.85 29.91
CA ALA A 429 -15.78 9.36 31.27
C ALA A 429 -15.13 8.34 32.23
N ALA A 430 -15.58 7.07 32.19
CA ALA A 430 -15.02 6.01 33.00
C ALA A 430 -13.54 5.73 32.68
N THR A 431 -13.15 5.83 31.39
CA THR A 431 -11.75 5.64 30.97
C THR A 431 -10.85 6.77 31.47
N GLN A 432 -11.34 8.01 31.52
CA GLN A 432 -10.57 9.14 32.06
C GLN A 432 -10.17 8.92 33.53
N ASP A 433 -11.08 8.39 34.34
CA ASP A 433 -10.79 8.10 35.74
C ASP A 433 -9.92 6.85 35.89
N TRP A 434 -10.16 5.82 35.11
CA TRP A 434 -9.34 4.62 35.08
C TRP A 434 -7.89 4.91 34.68
N LEU A 435 -7.64 5.72 33.66
CA LEU A 435 -6.28 6.09 33.22
C LEU A 435 -5.45 6.79 34.31
N LYS A 436 -6.05 7.41 35.34
CA LYS A 436 -5.33 8.03 36.46
C LYS A 436 -4.68 7.00 37.37
N SER A 437 -5.35 5.85 37.58
CA SER A 437 -4.96 4.81 38.52
C SER A 437 -4.45 3.52 37.88
N ALA A 438 -4.67 3.32 36.56
CA ALA A 438 -4.28 2.10 35.87
C ALA A 438 -2.76 1.87 35.91
N PRO A 439 -2.28 0.61 36.01
CA PRO A 439 -0.86 0.31 35.97
C PRO A 439 -0.27 0.63 34.59
N GLY A 440 0.81 1.39 34.55
CA GLY A 440 1.42 1.89 33.31
C GLY A 440 2.14 0.81 32.49
N ASP A 441 2.61 -0.23 33.15
CA ASP A 441 3.33 -1.39 32.62
C ASP A 441 2.42 -2.44 31.97
N HIS A 442 1.10 -2.25 32.03
CA HIS A 442 0.11 -3.14 31.41
C HIS A 442 -0.22 -2.72 29.99
N TYR A 443 -0.84 -3.63 29.26
CA TYR A 443 -1.19 -3.48 27.85
C TYR A 443 -2.70 -3.64 27.64
N SER A 444 -3.22 -3.02 26.59
CA SER A 444 -4.59 -3.16 26.12
C SER A 444 -4.61 -3.40 24.62
N ILE A 445 -5.67 -3.99 24.09
CA ILE A 445 -5.85 -4.24 22.67
C ILE A 445 -6.55 -3.03 22.04
N GLN A 446 -5.88 -2.27 21.22
CA GLN A 446 -6.53 -1.20 20.45
C GLN A 446 -7.33 -1.79 19.31
N LEU A 447 -8.65 -1.51 19.27
CA LEU A 447 -9.59 -2.03 18.29
C LEU A 447 -9.78 -1.06 17.12
N LEU A 448 -9.95 0.24 17.40
CA LEU A 448 -10.35 1.23 16.40
C LEU A 448 -9.83 2.63 16.77
N THR A 449 -9.49 3.42 15.75
CA THR A 449 -9.33 4.88 15.84
C THR A 449 -10.40 5.52 14.96
N ALA A 450 -11.19 6.44 15.51
CA ALA A 450 -12.26 7.13 14.81
C ALA A 450 -12.08 8.64 14.89
N GLY A 451 -12.20 9.34 13.78
CA GLY A 451 -12.30 10.80 13.75
C GLY A 451 -13.70 11.26 14.20
N MET A 452 -13.89 12.57 14.30
CA MET A 452 -15.15 13.18 14.73
C MET A 452 -16.36 12.73 13.91
N LEU A 453 -16.20 12.51 12.62
CA LEU A 453 -17.26 12.06 11.71
C LEU A 453 -17.64 10.58 11.86
N ASP A 454 -16.73 9.78 12.42
CA ASP A 454 -16.86 8.32 12.52
C ASP A 454 -17.19 7.82 13.94
N LEU A 455 -17.53 8.70 14.88
CA LEU A 455 -17.83 8.35 16.28
C LEU A 455 -18.99 7.34 16.41
N ARG A 456 -19.91 7.33 15.45
CA ARG A 456 -20.97 6.32 15.38
C ARG A 456 -20.43 4.89 15.40
N ARG A 457 -19.27 4.65 14.80
CA ARG A 457 -18.65 3.31 14.79
C ARG A 457 -18.28 2.82 16.18
N ILE A 458 -17.78 3.72 17.05
CA ILE A 458 -17.47 3.36 18.44
C ILE A 458 -18.77 2.99 19.18
N GLU A 459 -19.82 3.79 19.04
CA GLU A 459 -21.13 3.53 19.65
C GLU A 459 -21.72 2.20 19.19
N GLU A 460 -21.70 1.91 17.88
CA GLU A 460 -22.17 0.64 17.33
C GLU A 460 -21.39 -0.57 17.85
N LEU A 461 -20.08 -0.46 18.02
CA LEU A 461 -19.25 -1.53 18.56
C LEU A 461 -19.54 -1.79 20.04
N LEU A 462 -19.73 -0.73 20.82
CA LEU A 462 -20.13 -0.84 22.23
C LEU A 462 -21.54 -1.40 22.37
N ALA A 463 -22.49 -0.98 21.54
CA ALA A 463 -23.85 -1.54 21.52
C ALA A 463 -23.85 -3.03 21.16
N ARG A 464 -23.02 -3.44 20.19
CA ARG A 464 -22.86 -4.87 19.85
C ARG A 464 -22.20 -5.67 20.96
N ALA A 465 -21.27 -5.07 21.72
CA ALA A 465 -20.67 -5.70 22.89
C ALA A 465 -21.73 -5.95 23.97
N ALA A 466 -22.54 -4.93 24.29
CA ALA A 466 -23.65 -5.01 25.23
C ALA A 466 -24.67 -6.09 24.83
N GLY A 467 -25.05 -6.13 23.54
CA GLY A 467 -25.98 -7.13 23.00
C GLY A 467 -25.44 -8.57 23.01
N ARG A 468 -24.13 -8.76 23.25
CA ARG A 468 -23.50 -10.08 23.39
C ARG A 468 -23.10 -10.43 24.82
N ASN A 469 -23.62 -9.71 25.78
CA ASN A 469 -23.28 -9.85 27.21
C ASN A 469 -21.76 -9.75 27.52
N LEU A 470 -21.00 -8.98 26.71
CA LEU A 470 -19.63 -8.64 27.05
C LEU A 470 -19.66 -7.50 28.07
N ASP A 471 -18.77 -7.58 29.07
CA ASP A 471 -18.66 -6.52 30.06
C ASP A 471 -18.11 -5.25 29.40
N LEU A 472 -18.91 -4.18 29.39
CA LEU A 472 -18.49 -2.90 28.86
C LEU A 472 -17.36 -2.26 29.69
N SER A 473 -17.13 -2.71 30.93
CA SER A 473 -16.02 -2.22 31.77
C SER A 473 -14.64 -2.51 31.16
N ASP A 474 -14.53 -3.54 30.33
CA ASP A 474 -13.30 -3.92 29.63
C ASP A 474 -13.03 -3.06 28.37
N PHE A 475 -13.96 -2.19 28.01
CA PHE A 475 -13.79 -1.31 26.85
C PHE A 475 -13.38 0.09 27.32
N TYR A 476 -12.29 0.60 26.76
CA TYR A 476 -11.70 1.90 27.07
C TYR A 476 -11.81 2.84 25.88
N VAL A 477 -12.43 4.01 26.09
CA VAL A 477 -12.53 5.07 25.08
C VAL A 477 -11.71 6.28 25.55
N TYR A 478 -10.75 6.73 24.73
CA TYR A 478 -9.90 7.87 25.07
C TYR A 478 -9.63 8.75 23.87
N GLY A 479 -9.39 10.05 24.12
CA GLY A 479 -9.10 11.04 23.11
C GLY A 479 -7.63 11.05 22.74
N VAL A 480 -7.33 11.36 21.47
CA VAL A 480 -5.97 11.60 20.99
C VAL A 480 -6.00 12.72 19.95
N LYS A 481 -5.00 13.54 19.89
CA LYS A 481 -4.80 14.49 18.80
C LYS A 481 -3.92 13.85 17.71
N ILE A 482 -4.39 13.89 16.48
CA ILE A 482 -3.65 13.42 15.30
C ILE A 482 -3.73 14.56 14.28
N ASN A 483 -2.60 15.13 13.88
CA ASN A 483 -2.53 16.27 12.95
C ASN A 483 -3.43 17.45 13.39
N ASP A 484 -3.36 17.83 14.66
CA ASP A 484 -4.20 18.86 15.30
C ASP A 484 -5.72 18.59 15.25
N GLN A 485 -6.14 17.43 14.79
CA GLN A 485 -7.54 17.00 14.80
C GLN A 485 -7.81 16.05 15.96
N GLN A 486 -8.95 16.26 16.63
CA GLN A 486 -9.40 15.39 17.70
C GLN A 486 -9.89 14.06 17.13
N HIS A 487 -9.30 12.95 17.60
CA HIS A 487 -9.70 11.56 17.32
C HIS A 487 -10.01 10.86 18.62
N TYR A 488 -10.75 9.74 18.53
CA TYR A 488 -11.07 8.87 19.66
C TYR A 488 -10.66 7.45 19.34
N ARG A 489 -10.15 6.76 20.36
CA ARG A 489 -9.72 5.36 20.25
C ARG A 489 -10.55 4.47 21.15
N LEU A 490 -10.88 3.28 20.63
CA LEU A 490 -11.50 2.21 21.38
C LEU A 490 -10.46 1.12 21.64
N ALA A 491 -10.25 0.77 22.91
CA ALA A 491 -9.38 -0.33 23.32
C ALA A 491 -10.17 -1.34 24.16
N PHE A 492 -9.63 -2.56 24.29
CA PHE A 492 -10.29 -3.68 24.98
C PHE A 492 -9.31 -4.45 25.84
N GLY A 493 -9.73 -4.78 27.05
CA GLY A 493 -9.00 -5.64 27.99
C GLY A 493 -7.78 -4.96 28.62
N LEU A 494 -7.31 -5.54 29.70
CA LEU A 494 -6.09 -5.15 30.40
C LEU A 494 -5.23 -6.40 30.61
N TYR A 495 -3.99 -6.37 30.14
CA TYR A 495 -3.10 -7.52 30.12
C TYR A 495 -1.74 -7.14 30.73
N PRO A 496 -1.19 -7.95 31.65
CA PRO A 496 0.09 -7.65 32.29
C PRO A 496 1.29 -7.87 31.35
N THR A 497 1.17 -8.71 30.31
CA THR A 497 2.30 -9.04 29.43
C THR A 497 1.93 -8.96 27.93
N LEU A 498 2.93 -8.74 27.08
CA LEU A 498 2.78 -8.74 25.62
C LEU A 498 2.30 -10.10 25.07
N ALA A 499 2.72 -11.20 25.71
CA ALA A 499 2.29 -12.55 25.33
C ALA A 499 0.78 -12.73 25.54
N GLU A 500 0.25 -12.27 26.68
CA GLU A 500 -1.18 -12.33 26.98
C GLU A 500 -2.03 -11.44 26.08
N VAL A 501 -1.55 -10.23 25.73
CA VAL A 501 -2.21 -9.39 24.72
C VAL A 501 -2.31 -10.12 23.39
N SER A 502 -1.23 -10.76 22.94
CA SER A 502 -1.21 -11.49 21.67
C SER A 502 -2.22 -12.63 21.67
N GLN A 503 -2.33 -13.37 22.77
CA GLN A 503 -3.36 -14.39 22.95
C GLN A 503 -4.76 -13.76 23.01
N GLY A 504 -4.92 -12.62 23.70
CA GLY A 504 -6.16 -11.86 23.76
C GLY A 504 -6.63 -11.41 22.36
N ILE A 505 -5.72 -10.95 21.49
CA ILE A 505 -6.04 -10.58 20.11
C ILE A 505 -6.55 -11.79 19.33
N GLN A 506 -5.95 -12.97 19.50
CA GLN A 506 -6.41 -14.21 18.85
C GLN A 506 -7.76 -14.69 19.39
N ALA A 507 -8.04 -14.44 20.66
CA ALA A 507 -9.30 -14.81 21.29
C ALA A 507 -10.46 -13.83 21.01
N LEU A 508 -10.19 -12.64 20.45
CA LEU A 508 -11.22 -11.66 20.11
C LEU A 508 -12.26 -12.25 19.15
N PRO A 509 -13.55 -11.93 19.33
CA PRO A 509 -14.59 -12.26 18.36
C PRO A 509 -14.25 -11.71 16.96
N PRO A 510 -14.63 -12.41 15.87
CA PRO A 510 -14.33 -12.00 14.49
C PRO A 510 -14.72 -10.56 14.16
N VAL A 511 -15.80 -10.06 14.77
CA VAL A 511 -16.31 -8.69 14.60
C VAL A 511 -15.27 -7.63 15.02
N TYR A 512 -14.44 -7.91 16.01
CA TYR A 512 -13.40 -6.99 16.47
C TYR A 512 -12.07 -7.23 15.76
N ARG A 513 -11.76 -8.48 15.35
CA ARG A 513 -10.55 -8.81 14.61
C ARG A 513 -10.46 -8.16 13.23
N GLN A 514 -11.60 -7.90 12.58
CA GLN A 514 -11.65 -7.25 11.26
C GLN A 514 -11.05 -5.83 11.22
N PHE A 515 -10.89 -5.17 12.37
CA PHE A 515 -10.33 -3.82 12.46
C PHE A 515 -8.80 -3.80 12.57
N GLY A 516 -8.12 -4.97 12.49
CA GLY A 516 -6.68 -5.06 12.65
C GLY A 516 -6.23 -4.65 14.06
N PRO A 517 -6.74 -5.32 15.12
CA PRO A 517 -6.41 -4.96 16.48
C PRO A 517 -4.91 -5.15 16.75
N TYR A 518 -4.33 -4.25 17.54
CA TYR A 518 -2.94 -4.32 17.94
C TYR A 518 -2.74 -3.93 19.40
N GLN A 519 -1.61 -4.32 19.95
CA GLN A 519 -1.24 -4.06 21.34
C GLN A 519 -0.88 -2.59 21.58
N ARG A 520 -1.23 -2.07 22.76
CA ARG A 520 -0.89 -0.72 23.20
C ARG A 520 -0.66 -0.68 24.71
N SER A 521 0.44 -0.05 25.17
CA SER A 521 0.67 0.12 26.60
C SER A 521 -0.28 1.16 27.19
N VAL A 522 -0.67 0.93 28.45
CA VAL A 522 -1.53 1.86 29.23
C VAL A 522 -0.83 3.21 29.42
N GLU A 523 0.48 3.21 29.59
CA GLU A 523 1.26 4.44 29.69
C GLU A 523 1.15 5.30 28.42
N ARG A 524 1.19 4.68 27.25
CA ARG A 524 0.99 5.38 25.97
C ARG A 524 -0.45 5.87 25.78
N MET A 525 -1.45 5.13 26.26
CA MET A 525 -2.84 5.62 26.30
C MET A 525 -2.96 6.86 27.18
N ARG A 526 -2.28 6.87 28.32
CA ARG A 526 -2.26 7.99 29.26
C ARG A 526 -1.57 9.23 28.71
N SER A 527 -0.41 9.07 28.08
CA SER A 527 0.34 10.19 27.49
C SER A 527 -0.43 10.86 26.34
N GLN A 528 -1.08 10.07 25.49
CA GLN A 528 -1.86 10.58 24.37
C GLN A 528 -3.19 11.21 24.76
N ASN A 529 -3.79 10.77 25.87
CA ASN A 529 -5.03 11.36 26.40
C ASN A 529 -4.81 12.72 27.10
N ARG A 530 -3.56 13.07 27.43
CA ARG A 530 -3.19 14.36 28.03
C ARG A 530 -2.91 15.46 27.02
N GLN A 531 -2.76 15.11 25.75
CA GLN A 531 -2.57 16.04 24.63
C GLN A 531 -3.93 16.47 24.04
#